data_eccfa1df3386075322870cd1ac357764
#
_entry.id   eccfa1df3386075322870cd1ac357764
#
_cell.length_a   1.000
_cell.length_b   1.000
_cell.length_c   1.000
_cell.angle_alpha   90.00
_cell.angle_beta   90.00
_cell.angle_gamma   90.00
#
_symmetry.space_group_name_H-M   'P 1'
#
loop_
_entity.id
_entity.type
_entity.pdbx_description
1 polymer ?
#
loop_
_entity_poly.entity_id
_entity_poly.type
_entity_poly.pdbx_seq_one_letter_code
_entity_poly.pdbx_strand_id
1 'polypeptide(L)'
;MSILSLPVAADTLARVFAGAVNPAPKAAVRFAEIPGRTSQATIPTRYGPVAATLYHPPSDVGCPPVYVNVHGGGFVVGHPEQDDPWCRYLAANAGVVVVNPDYVLAPRHRFPAAPQQIYDIVCWAAEEERDWDGTRLCVGGQSAGGNLSAAAARLALENCTPVIALQVLHYAPLDLATPTRDKPSTIVARAVLKPWMGEVFDTAYIPDRAQRLDRLASPAWGANADEIVGIAPAVVVTAEHDRLRDEAHRYAEKLHAAGSLIEYHEVTGVDHGYNIMSGALDVTRAVYSRIAGHVARATGSP
;
A
#
# COMPACT_ATOMS: atom_id res chain seq x y z
N MET A 1 -3.76 5.30 30.70
CA MET A 1 -2.88 5.40 29.52
C MET A 1 -2.22 4.04 29.37
N SER A 2 -2.27 3.42 28.18
CA SER A 2 -1.63 2.11 27.94
C SER A 2 -0.12 2.29 27.94
N ILE A 3 0.65 1.31 28.45
CA ILE A 3 2.12 1.30 28.35
C ILE A 3 2.57 1.30 26.86
N LEU A 4 1.75 0.76 25.97
CA LEU A 4 2.01 0.72 24.53
C LEU A 4 1.89 2.08 23.84
N SER A 5 1.31 3.07 24.51
CA SER A 5 1.28 4.46 24.03
C SER A 5 2.55 5.26 24.38
N LEU A 6 3.50 4.64 25.13
CA LEU A 6 4.81 5.19 25.39
C LEU A 6 5.76 4.87 24.23
N PRO A 7 6.40 5.86 23.57
CA PRO A 7 7.24 5.61 22.41
C PRO A 7 8.33 4.56 22.62
N VAL A 8 9.01 4.56 23.77
CA VAL A 8 10.08 3.58 24.07
C VAL A 8 9.54 2.15 24.10
N ALA A 9 8.37 1.93 24.70
CA ALA A 9 7.75 0.61 24.79
C ALA A 9 7.26 0.16 23.40
N ALA A 10 6.61 1.04 22.66
CA ALA A 10 6.15 0.77 21.30
C ALA A 10 7.32 0.47 20.36
N ASP A 11 8.40 1.25 20.39
CA ASP A 11 9.60 1.04 19.57
C ASP A 11 10.26 -0.32 19.86
N THR A 12 10.35 -0.68 21.14
CA THR A 12 10.93 -1.98 21.54
C THR A 12 10.10 -3.13 21.01
N LEU A 13 8.78 -3.06 21.19
CA LEU A 13 7.87 -4.09 20.70
C LEU A 13 7.82 -4.13 19.18
N ALA A 14 7.86 -2.99 18.50
CA ALA A 14 7.90 -2.91 17.05
C ALA A 14 9.15 -3.62 16.50
N ARG A 15 10.32 -3.40 17.08
CA ARG A 15 11.57 -4.10 16.70
C ARG A 15 11.51 -5.60 16.95
N VAL A 16 11.00 -6.01 18.13
CA VAL A 16 10.82 -7.44 18.44
C VAL A 16 9.85 -8.08 17.47
N PHE A 17 8.73 -7.41 17.19
CA PHE A 17 7.72 -7.91 16.27
C PHE A 17 8.29 -8.01 14.85
N ALA A 18 8.99 -6.97 14.35
CA ALA A 18 9.63 -6.99 13.04
C ALA A 18 10.66 -8.12 12.88
N GLY A 19 11.41 -8.44 13.94
CA GLY A 19 12.36 -9.57 13.93
C GLY A 19 11.72 -10.96 14.08
N ALA A 20 10.51 -11.03 14.62
CA ALA A 20 9.81 -12.31 14.89
C ALA A 20 8.83 -12.70 13.77
N VAL A 21 8.32 -11.74 13.02
CA VAL A 21 7.35 -11.99 11.96
C VAL A 21 8.05 -12.46 10.71
N ASN A 22 7.65 -13.62 10.19
CA ASN A 22 7.97 -14.04 8.84
C ASN A 22 6.72 -13.85 7.96
N PRO A 23 6.64 -12.76 7.20
CA PRO A 23 5.48 -12.44 6.37
C PRO A 23 5.44 -13.23 5.05
N ALA A 24 6.26 -14.28 4.91
CA ALA A 24 6.27 -15.08 3.69
C ALA A 24 4.85 -15.56 3.35
N PRO A 25 4.41 -15.38 2.09
CA PRO A 25 3.10 -15.81 1.65
C PRO A 25 2.90 -17.31 1.83
N LYS A 26 1.67 -17.72 2.16
CA LYS A 26 1.31 -19.15 2.18
C LYS A 26 1.58 -19.79 0.83
N ALA A 27 2.01 -21.04 0.83
CA ALA A 27 2.38 -21.77 -0.40
C ALA A 27 1.27 -21.72 -1.48
N ALA A 28 0.00 -21.81 -1.05
CA ALA A 28 -1.16 -21.77 -1.96
C ALA A 28 -1.30 -20.46 -2.74
N VAL A 29 -0.83 -19.34 -2.21
CA VAL A 29 -0.97 -18.00 -2.85
C VAL A 29 0.35 -17.50 -3.44
N ARG A 30 1.34 -18.37 -3.63
CA ARG A 30 2.64 -17.99 -4.20
C ARG A 30 2.65 -17.86 -5.72
N PHE A 31 1.61 -18.36 -6.41
CA PHE A 31 1.53 -18.35 -7.89
C PHE A 31 2.83 -18.82 -8.55
N ALA A 32 3.32 -19.98 -8.11
CA ALA A 32 4.60 -20.54 -8.56
C ALA A 32 4.65 -20.83 -10.08
N GLU A 33 3.48 -20.94 -10.71
CA GLU A 33 3.32 -21.10 -12.15
C GLU A 33 3.61 -19.83 -12.95
N ILE A 34 3.61 -18.65 -12.31
CA ILE A 34 3.92 -17.37 -12.97
C ILE A 34 5.42 -17.15 -12.93
N PRO A 35 6.12 -17.10 -14.07
CA PRO A 35 7.56 -16.86 -14.10
C PRO A 35 7.87 -15.45 -13.58
N GLY A 36 8.93 -15.33 -12.77
CA GLY A 36 9.42 -14.06 -12.26
C GLY A 36 10.69 -13.64 -12.99
N ARG A 37 10.58 -12.87 -14.07
CA ARG A 37 11.74 -12.16 -14.63
C ARG A 37 11.97 -10.91 -13.80
N THR A 38 13.04 -10.89 -13.02
CA THR A 38 13.35 -9.77 -12.12
C THR A 38 14.72 -9.17 -12.39
N SER A 39 14.88 -7.90 -12.05
CA SER A 39 16.16 -7.21 -11.94
C SER A 39 16.20 -6.35 -10.68
N GLN A 40 17.35 -5.81 -10.34
CA GLN A 40 17.52 -4.96 -9.17
C GLN A 40 17.78 -3.52 -9.60
N ALA A 41 17.23 -2.58 -8.85
CA ALA A 41 17.50 -1.16 -9.01
C ALA A 41 17.88 -0.55 -7.66
N THR A 42 18.64 0.56 -7.75
CA THR A 42 18.90 1.43 -6.61
C THR A 42 18.31 2.79 -6.92
N ILE A 43 17.34 3.21 -6.12
CA ILE A 43 16.55 4.43 -6.35
C ILE A 43 17.08 5.53 -5.45
N PRO A 44 17.54 6.67 -5.98
CA PRO A 44 17.95 7.80 -5.15
C PRO A 44 16.72 8.46 -4.52
N THR A 45 16.78 8.72 -3.22
CA THR A 45 15.72 9.43 -2.50
C THR A 45 16.31 10.39 -1.48
N ARG A 46 15.51 11.35 -0.97
CA ARG A 46 15.94 12.29 0.08
C ARG A 46 16.37 11.60 1.39
N TYR A 47 15.97 10.35 1.60
CA TYR A 47 16.32 9.56 2.78
C TYR A 47 17.48 8.57 2.51
N GLY A 48 18.16 8.72 1.39
CA GLY A 48 19.21 7.83 0.92
C GLY A 48 18.74 6.88 -0.18
N PRO A 49 19.66 6.10 -0.75
CA PRO A 49 19.34 5.15 -1.81
C PRO A 49 18.48 4.00 -1.27
N VAL A 50 17.49 3.58 -2.07
CA VAL A 50 16.57 2.47 -1.78
C VAL A 50 16.79 1.34 -2.76
N ALA A 51 16.95 0.13 -2.25
CA ALA A 51 16.97 -1.06 -3.08
C ALA A 51 15.52 -1.38 -3.55
N ALA A 52 15.36 -1.77 -4.79
CA ALA A 52 14.08 -2.21 -5.33
C ALA A 52 14.24 -3.42 -6.24
N THR A 53 13.30 -4.35 -6.14
CA THR A 53 13.15 -5.43 -7.12
C THR A 53 12.19 -4.97 -8.20
N LEU A 54 12.65 -5.06 -9.45
CA LEU A 54 11.84 -4.80 -10.65
C LEU A 54 11.31 -6.13 -11.18
N TYR A 55 10.00 -6.21 -11.40
CA TYR A 55 9.36 -7.37 -12.05
C TYR A 55 8.95 -6.96 -13.46
N HIS A 56 9.35 -7.75 -14.44
CA HIS A 56 9.12 -7.45 -15.84
C HIS A 56 7.99 -8.31 -16.42
N PRO A 57 7.18 -7.77 -17.34
CA PRO A 57 6.18 -8.56 -18.04
C PRO A 57 6.84 -9.70 -18.86
N PRO A 58 6.12 -10.81 -19.12
CA PRO A 58 6.70 -12.00 -19.74
C PRO A 58 7.04 -11.84 -21.23
N SER A 59 6.47 -10.88 -21.93
CA SER A 59 6.68 -10.63 -23.36
C SER A 59 7.45 -9.35 -23.63
N ASP A 60 8.09 -9.25 -24.80
CA ASP A 60 8.73 -8.05 -25.31
C ASP A 60 7.68 -7.03 -25.74
N VAL A 61 6.91 -6.55 -24.76
CA VAL A 61 6.04 -5.40 -24.92
C VAL A 61 6.96 -4.19 -24.93
N GLY A 62 7.25 -3.62 -26.06
CA GLY A 62 8.10 -2.45 -26.34
C GLY A 62 8.46 -1.62 -25.10
N CYS A 63 7.77 -0.50 -24.86
CA CYS A 63 7.94 0.32 -23.66
C CYS A 63 6.72 0.08 -22.72
N PRO A 64 6.77 -0.88 -21.75
CA PRO A 64 5.62 -1.19 -20.90
C PRO A 64 5.34 -0.03 -19.92
N PRO A 65 4.09 0.10 -19.41
CA PRO A 65 3.79 1.01 -18.30
C PRO A 65 4.48 0.57 -17.01
N VAL A 66 4.41 1.43 -15.97
CA VAL A 66 5.00 1.13 -14.66
C VAL A 66 4.00 1.18 -13.53
N TYR A 67 4.16 0.27 -12.56
CA TYR A 67 3.42 0.25 -11.31
C TYR A 67 4.41 0.27 -10.13
N VAL A 68 4.29 1.25 -9.24
CA VAL A 68 5.05 1.27 -7.98
C VAL A 68 4.24 0.51 -6.93
N ASN A 69 4.75 -0.65 -6.49
CA ASN A 69 4.15 -1.45 -5.42
C ASN A 69 4.73 -1.04 -4.07
N VAL A 70 3.88 -0.78 -3.10
CA VAL A 70 4.29 -0.42 -1.74
C VAL A 70 3.83 -1.52 -0.79
N HIS A 71 4.78 -2.25 -0.20
CA HIS A 71 4.47 -3.39 0.65
C HIS A 71 3.80 -2.99 1.98
N GLY A 72 3.05 -3.92 2.57
CA GLY A 72 2.46 -3.79 3.90
C GLY A 72 3.48 -3.98 5.02
N GLY A 73 2.98 -3.99 6.27
CA GLY A 73 3.81 -4.23 7.45
C GLY A 73 3.66 -3.21 8.58
N GLY A 74 2.53 -2.47 8.62
CA GLY A 74 2.23 -1.53 9.70
C GLY A 74 3.28 -0.42 9.85
N PHE A 75 3.98 -0.05 8.78
CA PHE A 75 5.06 0.95 8.75
C PHE A 75 6.33 0.56 9.54
N VAL A 76 6.38 -0.63 10.13
CA VAL A 76 7.49 -1.10 11.00
C VAL A 76 8.11 -2.42 10.55
N VAL A 77 7.37 -3.24 9.82
CA VAL A 77 7.85 -4.53 9.29
C VAL A 77 8.23 -4.35 7.82
N GLY A 78 9.48 -4.66 7.47
CA GLY A 78 10.02 -4.52 6.12
C GLY A 78 10.36 -5.86 5.49
N HIS A 79 9.51 -6.31 4.60
CA HIS A 79 9.74 -7.49 3.80
C HIS A 79 9.08 -7.33 2.43
N PRO A 80 9.69 -6.60 1.48
CA PRO A 80 9.13 -6.42 0.14
C PRO A 80 8.86 -7.75 -0.56
N GLU A 81 9.59 -8.83 -0.20
CA GLU A 81 9.43 -10.17 -0.74
C GLU A 81 8.07 -10.81 -0.41
N GLN A 82 7.36 -10.31 0.61
CA GLN A 82 6.00 -10.77 0.90
C GLN A 82 5.06 -10.52 -0.29
N ASP A 83 5.34 -9.50 -1.09
CA ASP A 83 4.53 -9.08 -2.23
C ASP A 83 5.01 -9.70 -3.56
N ASP A 84 6.07 -10.54 -3.56
CA ASP A 84 6.58 -11.22 -4.76
C ASP A 84 5.46 -11.91 -5.58
N PRO A 85 4.52 -12.68 -4.99
CA PRO A 85 3.44 -13.29 -5.74
C PRO A 85 2.52 -12.27 -6.43
N TRP A 86 2.22 -11.17 -5.75
CA TRP A 86 1.42 -10.09 -6.30
C TRP A 86 2.15 -9.36 -7.42
N CYS A 87 3.42 -8.99 -7.20
CA CYS A 87 4.22 -8.29 -8.19
C CYS A 87 4.38 -9.09 -9.48
N ARG A 88 4.64 -10.41 -9.38
CA ARG A 88 4.70 -11.31 -10.54
C ARG A 88 3.34 -11.42 -11.24
N TYR A 89 2.27 -11.56 -10.45
CA TYR A 89 0.93 -11.65 -11.00
C TYR A 89 0.56 -10.39 -11.78
N LEU A 90 0.84 -9.22 -11.20
CA LEU A 90 0.53 -7.93 -11.81
C LEU A 90 1.36 -7.70 -13.08
N ALA A 91 2.67 -7.95 -13.03
CA ALA A 91 3.53 -7.83 -14.20
C ALA A 91 3.04 -8.71 -15.36
N ALA A 92 2.66 -9.97 -15.07
CA ALA A 92 2.20 -10.91 -16.06
C ALA A 92 0.82 -10.60 -16.65
N ASN A 93 -0.13 -10.09 -15.82
CA ASN A 93 -1.54 -9.97 -16.21
C ASN A 93 -1.96 -8.54 -16.57
N ALA A 94 -1.18 -7.52 -16.17
CA ALA A 94 -1.42 -6.13 -16.55
C ALA A 94 -0.37 -5.60 -17.56
N GLY A 95 0.66 -6.39 -17.88
CA GLY A 95 1.69 -6.01 -18.84
C GLY A 95 2.55 -4.82 -18.40
N VAL A 96 2.75 -4.64 -17.11
CA VAL A 96 3.48 -3.51 -16.51
C VAL A 96 4.82 -3.94 -15.91
N VAL A 97 5.80 -3.05 -15.88
CA VAL A 97 6.95 -3.20 -14.96
C VAL A 97 6.47 -2.87 -13.56
N VAL A 98 6.75 -3.75 -12.58
CA VAL A 98 6.44 -3.47 -11.17
C VAL A 98 7.72 -3.12 -10.42
N VAL A 99 7.76 -1.95 -9.81
CA VAL A 99 8.84 -1.48 -8.93
C VAL A 99 8.43 -1.78 -7.50
N ASN A 100 9.15 -2.67 -6.80
CA ASN A 100 8.87 -3.07 -5.42
C ASN A 100 10.03 -2.66 -4.49
N PRO A 101 9.98 -1.45 -3.89
CA PRO A 101 11.05 -0.89 -3.09
C PRO A 101 11.05 -1.39 -1.64
N ASP A 102 12.25 -1.47 -1.05
CA ASP A 102 12.46 -1.66 0.39
C ASP A 102 12.55 -0.28 1.08
N TYR A 103 11.40 0.34 1.29
CA TYR A 103 11.32 1.71 1.80
C TYR A 103 11.64 1.83 3.30
N VAL A 104 11.95 3.06 3.75
CA VAL A 104 12.30 3.34 5.16
C VAL A 104 11.16 3.08 6.13
N LEU A 105 11.50 2.50 7.29
CA LEU A 105 10.55 2.05 8.30
C LEU A 105 10.74 2.72 9.66
N ALA A 106 9.65 2.86 10.38
CA ALA A 106 9.65 3.21 11.79
C ALA A 106 10.16 2.03 12.65
N PRO A 107 10.69 2.29 13.85
CA PRO A 107 10.83 3.60 14.49
C PRO A 107 12.07 4.39 14.06
N ARG A 108 12.92 3.82 13.17
CA ARG A 108 14.15 4.49 12.70
C ARG A 108 13.82 5.74 11.87
N HIS A 109 12.83 5.63 11.00
CA HIS A 109 12.35 6.70 10.15
C HIS A 109 10.84 6.87 10.39
N ARG A 110 10.51 7.82 11.27
CA ARG A 110 9.12 8.13 11.64
C ARG A 110 8.45 8.96 10.56
N PHE A 111 7.14 9.09 10.67
CA PHE A 111 6.37 10.03 9.84
C PHE A 111 6.99 11.44 9.89
N PRO A 112 7.09 12.14 8.75
CA PRO A 112 6.58 11.81 7.41
C PRO A 112 7.62 11.14 6.47
N ALA A 113 8.64 10.45 6.96
CA ALA A 113 9.72 9.95 6.11
C ALA A 113 9.24 8.96 5.02
N ALA A 114 8.45 7.95 5.40
CA ALA A 114 7.98 6.94 4.45
C ALA A 114 7.10 7.52 3.32
N PRO A 115 6.04 8.33 3.58
CA PRO A 115 5.25 8.92 2.49
C PRO A 115 6.08 9.80 1.56
N GLN A 116 7.03 10.57 2.09
CA GLN A 116 7.92 11.41 1.28
C GLN A 116 8.89 10.58 0.44
N GLN A 117 9.39 9.46 0.98
CA GLN A 117 10.26 8.56 0.21
C GLN A 117 9.50 7.82 -0.88
N ILE A 118 8.26 7.35 -0.62
CA ILE A 118 7.43 6.73 -1.65
C ILE A 118 7.11 7.75 -2.76
N TYR A 119 6.87 9.00 -2.42
CA TYR A 119 6.70 10.06 -3.42
C TYR A 119 7.96 10.25 -4.27
N ASP A 120 9.17 10.26 -3.66
CA ASP A 120 10.43 10.32 -4.42
C ASP A 120 10.57 9.13 -5.39
N ILE A 121 10.18 7.92 -4.95
CA ILE A 121 10.21 6.70 -5.78
C ILE A 121 9.21 6.81 -6.93
N VAL A 122 8.03 7.35 -6.69
CA VAL A 122 7.01 7.60 -7.72
C VAL A 122 7.52 8.62 -8.75
N CYS A 123 8.17 9.69 -8.31
CA CYS A 123 8.83 10.65 -9.21
C CYS A 123 9.92 9.99 -10.05
N TRP A 124 10.78 9.19 -9.42
CA TRP A 124 11.83 8.44 -10.11
C TRP A 124 11.27 7.47 -11.17
N ALA A 125 10.16 6.79 -10.86
CA ALA A 125 9.51 5.88 -11.80
C ALA A 125 8.87 6.59 -12.99
N ALA A 126 8.57 7.88 -12.86
CA ALA A 126 7.99 8.72 -13.91
C ALA A 126 9.03 9.37 -14.84
N GLU A 127 10.35 9.24 -14.58
CA GLU A 127 11.40 9.82 -15.41
C GLU A 127 11.41 9.20 -16.82
N GLU A 128 11.74 10.03 -17.84
CA GLU A 128 11.71 9.62 -19.25
C GLU A 128 12.77 8.58 -19.63
N GLU A 129 13.95 8.60 -18.96
CA GLU A 129 15.07 7.72 -19.27
C GLU A 129 14.98 6.36 -18.55
N ARG A 130 13.88 5.61 -18.77
CA ARG A 130 13.65 4.28 -18.19
C ARG A 130 13.32 3.25 -19.27
N ASP A 131 13.48 1.99 -18.93
CA ASP A 131 13.05 0.86 -19.78
C ASP A 131 11.51 0.64 -19.76
N TRP A 132 10.76 1.68 -19.36
CA TRP A 132 9.30 1.70 -19.32
C TRP A 132 8.76 3.12 -19.58
N ASP A 133 7.48 3.20 -19.86
CA ASP A 133 6.79 4.47 -20.06
C ASP A 133 6.31 5.05 -18.72
N GLY A 134 7.08 5.97 -18.16
CA GLY A 134 6.77 6.67 -16.91
C GLY A 134 5.53 7.57 -16.98
N THR A 135 5.01 7.89 -18.17
CA THR A 135 3.75 8.65 -18.34
C THR A 135 2.52 7.80 -18.07
N ARG A 136 2.65 6.46 -18.10
CA ARG A 136 1.62 5.48 -17.78
C ARG A 136 1.90 4.83 -16.44
N LEU A 137 1.92 5.66 -15.39
CA LEU A 137 2.33 5.30 -14.04
C LEU A 137 1.13 5.02 -13.15
N CYS A 138 1.17 3.89 -12.45
CA CYS A 138 0.26 3.58 -11.34
C CYS A 138 1.04 3.43 -10.03
N VAL A 139 0.37 3.65 -8.90
CA VAL A 139 0.89 3.38 -7.56
C VAL A 139 -0.13 2.59 -6.76
N GLY A 140 0.31 1.69 -5.91
CA GLY A 140 -0.61 1.01 -5.01
C GLY A 140 0.12 0.11 -4.03
N GLY A 141 -0.64 -0.36 -3.06
CA GLY A 141 -0.09 -1.22 -2.04
C GLY A 141 -1.16 -1.76 -1.11
N GLN A 142 -0.73 -2.64 -0.22
CA GLN A 142 -1.60 -3.30 0.73
C GLN A 142 -1.31 -2.85 2.16
N SER A 143 -2.34 -2.72 2.99
CA SER A 143 -2.21 -2.29 4.39
C SER A 143 -1.47 -0.95 4.48
N ALA A 144 -0.39 -0.86 5.27
CA ALA A 144 0.44 0.35 5.36
C ALA A 144 0.88 0.87 3.98
N GLY A 145 1.18 -0.03 3.03
CA GLY A 145 1.54 0.35 1.67
C GLY A 145 0.41 1.06 0.91
N GLY A 146 -0.84 0.68 1.17
CA GLY A 146 -2.00 1.39 0.61
C GLY A 146 -2.14 2.81 1.18
N ASN A 147 -1.88 3.02 2.47
CA ASN A 147 -1.82 4.35 3.06
C ASN A 147 -0.72 5.21 2.41
N LEU A 148 0.48 4.66 2.28
CA LEU A 148 1.61 5.34 1.66
C LEU A 148 1.35 5.67 0.18
N SER A 149 0.61 4.80 -0.53
CA SER A 149 0.19 5.05 -1.91
C SER A 149 -0.82 6.20 -2.00
N ALA A 150 -1.79 6.27 -1.08
CA ALA A 150 -2.71 7.41 -0.99
C ALA A 150 -1.96 8.72 -0.66
N ALA A 151 -0.97 8.65 0.24
CA ALA A 151 -0.11 9.80 0.57
C ALA A 151 0.73 10.26 -0.63
N ALA A 152 1.30 9.34 -1.41
CA ALA A 152 2.03 9.67 -2.63
C ALA A 152 1.13 10.31 -3.69
N ALA A 153 -0.10 9.80 -3.87
CA ALA A 153 -1.09 10.40 -4.77
C ALA A 153 -1.50 11.81 -4.31
N ARG A 154 -1.62 12.05 -3.00
CA ARG A 154 -1.87 13.37 -2.43
C ARG A 154 -0.70 14.33 -2.69
N LEU A 155 0.54 13.89 -2.48
CA LEU A 155 1.73 14.70 -2.76
C LEU A 155 1.86 15.01 -4.27
N ALA A 156 1.53 14.06 -5.15
CA ALA A 156 1.51 14.27 -6.58
C ALA A 156 0.48 15.33 -7.00
N LEU A 157 -0.72 15.31 -6.40
CA LEU A 157 -1.74 16.35 -6.59
C LEU A 157 -1.23 17.73 -6.14
N GLU A 158 -0.65 17.82 -4.94
CA GLU A 158 -0.18 19.08 -4.36
C GLU A 158 1.00 19.69 -5.12
N ASN A 159 1.86 18.85 -5.69
CA ASN A 159 3.01 19.28 -6.48
C ASN A 159 2.73 19.32 -8.00
N CYS A 160 1.53 18.94 -8.41
CA CYS A 160 1.12 18.83 -9.84
C CYS A 160 2.02 17.89 -10.66
N THR A 161 2.69 16.94 -10.04
CA THR A 161 3.62 15.99 -10.70
C THR A 161 4.02 14.84 -9.76
N PRO A 162 4.29 13.63 -10.27
CA PRO A 162 3.94 13.17 -11.63
C PRO A 162 2.44 12.90 -11.77
N VAL A 163 1.97 12.72 -12.98
CA VAL A 163 0.60 12.25 -13.23
C VAL A 163 0.51 10.77 -12.92
N ILE A 164 -0.37 10.41 -11.99
CA ILE A 164 -0.64 9.02 -11.61
C ILE A 164 -1.95 8.60 -12.27
N ALA A 165 -1.89 7.58 -13.14
CA ALA A 165 -3.06 7.09 -13.88
C ALA A 165 -4.04 6.32 -12.99
N LEU A 166 -3.55 5.66 -11.94
CA LEU A 166 -4.37 4.91 -10.98
C LEU A 166 -3.65 4.76 -9.65
N GLN A 167 -4.38 4.91 -8.54
CA GLN A 167 -3.96 4.45 -7.22
C GLN A 167 -4.77 3.23 -6.78
N VAL A 168 -4.11 2.23 -6.20
CA VAL A 168 -4.76 1.01 -5.66
C VAL A 168 -4.56 0.93 -4.16
N LEU A 169 -5.65 1.00 -3.42
CA LEU A 169 -5.66 1.02 -1.95
C LEU A 169 -6.28 -0.29 -1.43
N HIS A 170 -5.42 -1.28 -1.14
CA HIS A 170 -5.85 -2.61 -0.74
C HIS A 170 -5.81 -2.74 0.79
N TYR A 171 -6.97 -2.84 1.43
CA TYR A 171 -7.22 -2.86 2.88
C TYR A 171 -6.33 -1.89 3.67
N ALA A 172 -6.24 -0.65 3.19
CA ALA A 172 -5.36 0.38 3.71
C ALA A 172 -5.86 1.00 5.04
N PRO A 173 -4.97 1.28 6.03
CA PRO A 173 -5.28 2.13 7.16
C PRO A 173 -5.31 3.60 6.70
N LEU A 174 -6.50 4.18 6.60
CA LEU A 174 -6.70 5.54 6.08
C LEU A 174 -7.13 6.54 7.17
N ASP A 175 -7.10 6.09 8.43
CA ASP A 175 -7.41 6.90 9.62
C ASP A 175 -6.55 6.43 10.80
N LEU A 176 -5.35 6.98 10.97
CA LEU A 176 -4.47 6.72 12.11
C LEU A 176 -4.81 7.61 13.33
N ALA A 177 -5.73 8.56 13.16
CA ALA A 177 -6.22 9.42 14.24
C ALA A 177 -7.12 8.63 15.21
N THR A 178 -7.99 7.75 14.65
CA THR A 178 -8.85 6.86 15.43
C THR A 178 -8.04 5.63 15.90
N PRO A 179 -7.94 5.42 17.22
CA PRO A 179 -7.22 4.25 17.76
C PRO A 179 -7.83 2.93 17.25
N THR A 180 -6.97 1.95 16.94
CA THR A 180 -7.41 0.63 16.42
C THR A 180 -8.40 -0.10 17.36
N ARG A 181 -8.34 0.13 18.67
CA ARG A 181 -9.30 -0.45 19.64
C ARG A 181 -10.72 0.06 19.46
N ASP A 182 -10.87 1.27 18.92
CA ASP A 182 -12.16 1.93 18.71
C ASP A 182 -12.73 1.64 17.30
N LYS A 183 -11.96 0.92 16.46
CA LYS A 183 -12.39 0.47 15.13
C LYS A 183 -13.14 -0.86 15.24
N PRO A 184 -14.32 -1.01 14.61
CA PRO A 184 -15.14 -2.23 14.70
C PRO A 184 -14.48 -3.41 13.95
N SER A 185 -14.87 -4.63 14.35
CA SER A 185 -14.61 -5.86 13.60
C SER A 185 -15.74 -6.83 13.87
N THR A 186 -16.19 -7.55 12.87
CA THR A 186 -17.28 -8.55 13.00
C THR A 186 -16.79 -9.86 13.65
N ILE A 187 -15.46 -10.08 13.72
CA ILE A 187 -14.83 -11.30 14.29
C ILE A 187 -13.83 -10.97 15.39
N VAL A 188 -14.19 -10.08 16.31
CA VAL A 188 -13.30 -9.44 17.33
C VAL A 188 -12.25 -10.39 17.93
N ALA A 189 -12.66 -11.60 18.37
CA ALA A 189 -11.75 -12.55 19.02
C ALA A 189 -10.70 -13.15 18.06
N ARG A 190 -11.04 -13.26 16.78
CA ARG A 190 -10.23 -13.89 15.73
C ARG A 190 -9.58 -12.90 14.77
N ALA A 191 -9.93 -11.60 14.86
CA ALA A 191 -9.39 -10.57 13.97
C ALA A 191 -7.86 -10.61 13.93
N VAL A 192 -7.31 -10.50 12.74
CA VAL A 192 -5.86 -10.46 12.50
C VAL A 192 -5.24 -9.23 13.16
N LEU A 193 -5.83 -8.06 12.89
CA LEU A 193 -5.39 -6.82 13.53
C LEU A 193 -5.96 -6.72 14.95
N LYS A 194 -5.09 -7.03 15.93
CA LYS A 194 -5.43 -6.83 17.34
C LYS A 194 -5.26 -5.36 17.74
N PRO A 195 -6.10 -4.83 18.65
CA PRO A 195 -5.98 -3.46 19.12
C PRO A 195 -4.58 -3.05 19.60
N TRP A 196 -3.88 -3.97 20.28
CA TRP A 196 -2.52 -3.71 20.77
C TRP A 196 -1.50 -3.57 19.64
N MET A 197 -1.67 -4.30 18.51
CA MET A 197 -0.80 -4.20 17.34
C MET A 197 -0.91 -2.81 16.71
N GLY A 198 -2.13 -2.33 16.50
CA GLY A 198 -2.34 -0.99 15.98
C GLY A 198 -1.75 0.08 16.91
N GLU A 199 -1.94 -0.03 18.23
CA GLU A 199 -1.35 0.94 19.18
C GLU A 199 0.19 0.95 19.11
N VAL A 200 0.83 -0.22 18.95
CA VAL A 200 2.29 -0.33 18.79
C VAL A 200 2.73 0.30 17.47
N PHE A 201 2.09 -0.05 16.35
CA PHE A 201 2.46 0.43 15.03
C PHE A 201 2.26 1.94 14.90
N ASP A 202 1.09 2.43 15.30
CA ASP A 202 0.76 3.85 15.25
C ASP A 202 1.70 4.68 16.14
N THR A 203 2.07 4.15 17.34
CA THR A 203 2.97 4.86 18.27
C THR A 203 4.41 4.82 17.79
N ALA A 204 4.88 3.69 17.23
CA ALA A 204 6.22 3.61 16.65
C ALA A 204 6.34 4.49 15.40
N TYR A 205 5.30 4.57 14.58
CA TYR A 205 5.29 5.36 13.34
C TYR A 205 5.07 6.85 13.62
N ILE A 206 4.01 7.20 14.37
CA ILE A 206 3.63 8.58 14.70
C ILE A 206 3.37 8.70 16.20
N PRO A 207 4.40 8.91 17.04
CA PRO A 207 4.24 9.00 18.49
C PRO A 207 3.41 10.21 18.94
N ASP A 208 3.54 11.32 18.25
CA ASP A 208 2.70 12.50 18.48
C ASP A 208 1.32 12.30 17.86
N ARG A 209 0.31 12.18 18.71
CA ARG A 209 -1.07 11.96 18.26
C ARG A 209 -1.64 13.13 17.43
N ALA A 210 -1.13 14.34 17.62
CA ALA A 210 -1.57 15.48 16.81
C ALA A 210 -1.12 15.32 15.35
N GLN A 211 0.05 14.74 15.11
CA GLN A 211 0.54 14.48 13.77
C GLN A 211 -0.24 13.35 13.05
N ARG A 212 -0.96 12.50 13.80
CA ARG A 212 -1.83 11.47 13.19
C ARG A 212 -3.03 12.07 12.48
N LEU A 213 -3.35 13.35 12.75
CA LEU A 213 -4.39 14.09 12.06
C LEU A 213 -3.96 14.60 10.68
N ASP A 214 -2.66 14.50 10.36
CA ASP A 214 -2.14 14.95 9.07
C ASP A 214 -2.78 14.19 7.90
N ARG A 215 -3.02 14.90 6.79
CA ARG A 215 -3.66 14.37 5.59
C ARG A 215 -2.90 13.22 4.93
N LEU A 216 -1.57 13.15 5.11
CA LEU A 216 -0.75 12.05 4.61
C LEU A 216 -0.81 10.81 5.51
N ALA A 217 -1.14 10.99 6.80
CA ALA A 217 -1.30 9.90 7.76
C ALA A 217 -2.74 9.36 7.78
N SER A 218 -3.72 10.27 7.72
CA SER A 218 -5.15 9.96 7.89
C SER A 218 -6.00 10.67 6.81
N PRO A 219 -5.89 10.25 5.54
CA PRO A 219 -6.66 10.89 4.46
C PRO A 219 -8.18 10.81 4.65
N ALA A 220 -8.69 9.80 5.37
CA ALA A 220 -10.12 9.66 5.68
C ALA A 220 -10.60 10.52 6.84
N TRP A 221 -9.70 11.14 7.61
CA TRP A 221 -10.04 11.89 8.81
C TRP A 221 -10.55 13.31 8.51
N GLY A 222 -11.67 13.70 9.15
CA GLY A 222 -12.17 15.07 9.12
C GLY A 222 -12.23 15.67 7.72
N ALA A 223 -11.62 16.85 7.54
CA ALA A 223 -11.55 17.60 6.28
C ALA A 223 -10.33 17.24 5.39
N ASN A 224 -9.54 16.23 5.75
CA ASN A 224 -8.31 15.91 5.03
C ASN A 224 -8.50 15.58 3.54
N ALA A 225 -9.69 15.15 3.15
CA ALA A 225 -10.04 14.86 1.77
C ALA A 225 -11.01 15.90 1.15
N ASP A 226 -11.16 17.08 1.72
CA ASP A 226 -12.05 18.11 1.17
C ASP A 226 -11.47 18.76 -0.10
N GLU A 227 -10.14 18.75 -0.23
CA GLU A 227 -9.40 19.35 -1.36
C GLU A 227 -8.66 18.28 -2.17
N ILE A 228 -9.38 17.26 -2.65
CA ILE A 228 -8.80 16.17 -3.44
C ILE A 228 -9.34 16.09 -4.88
N VAL A 229 -10.04 17.12 -5.34
CA VAL A 229 -10.47 17.19 -6.76
C VAL A 229 -9.23 17.14 -7.65
N GLY A 230 -9.23 16.21 -8.60
CA GLY A 230 -8.09 15.95 -9.48
C GLY A 230 -7.03 14.99 -8.91
N ILE A 231 -7.24 14.44 -7.71
CA ILE A 231 -6.37 13.35 -7.25
C ILE A 231 -6.46 12.14 -8.18
N ALA A 232 -5.40 11.35 -8.25
CA ALA A 232 -5.34 10.15 -9.08
C ALA A 232 -6.59 9.28 -8.90
N PRO A 233 -7.19 8.76 -10.00
CA PRO A 233 -8.28 7.80 -9.92
C PRO A 233 -7.95 6.62 -9.01
N ALA A 234 -8.92 6.11 -8.25
CA ALA A 234 -8.67 5.14 -7.19
C ALA A 234 -9.52 3.87 -7.32
N VAL A 235 -8.89 2.73 -7.10
CA VAL A 235 -9.54 1.46 -6.75
C VAL A 235 -9.29 1.21 -5.26
N VAL A 236 -10.37 1.07 -4.50
CA VAL A 236 -10.33 0.79 -3.06
C VAL A 236 -10.87 -0.61 -2.81
N VAL A 237 -10.04 -1.48 -2.23
CA VAL A 237 -10.40 -2.87 -1.90
C VAL A 237 -10.34 -3.04 -0.38
N THR A 238 -11.40 -3.57 0.21
CA THR A 238 -11.50 -3.84 1.65
C THR A 238 -11.78 -5.32 1.92
N ALA A 239 -11.58 -5.75 3.17
CA ALA A 239 -11.94 -7.07 3.65
C ALA A 239 -13.11 -6.95 4.64
N GLU A 240 -14.14 -7.80 4.52
CA GLU A 240 -15.40 -7.70 5.30
C GLU A 240 -15.17 -7.66 6.81
N HIS A 241 -14.20 -8.45 7.31
CA HIS A 241 -13.98 -8.60 8.74
C HIS A 241 -12.87 -7.69 9.29
N ASP A 242 -12.22 -6.91 8.42
CA ASP A 242 -11.11 -6.04 8.76
C ASP A 242 -11.55 -4.81 9.57
N ARG A 243 -10.78 -4.46 10.59
CA ARG A 243 -10.96 -3.23 11.38
C ARG A 243 -10.76 -1.96 10.57
N LEU A 244 -10.04 -2.04 9.46
CA LEU A 244 -9.73 -0.90 8.58
C LEU A 244 -10.80 -0.66 7.52
N ARG A 245 -11.81 -1.55 7.43
CA ARG A 245 -12.85 -1.49 6.41
C ARG A 245 -13.61 -0.16 6.40
N ASP A 246 -14.11 0.26 7.55
CA ASP A 246 -15.03 1.41 7.63
C ASP A 246 -14.32 2.74 7.29
N GLU A 247 -13.05 2.90 7.64
CA GLU A 247 -12.28 4.09 7.26
C GLU A 247 -11.96 4.12 5.77
N ALA A 248 -11.65 2.97 5.18
CA ALA A 248 -11.43 2.86 3.74
C ALA A 248 -12.72 3.12 2.96
N HIS A 249 -13.88 2.69 3.47
CA HIS A 249 -15.18 3.03 2.90
C HIS A 249 -15.44 4.55 2.97
N ARG A 250 -15.22 5.20 4.12
CA ARG A 250 -15.35 6.66 4.23
C ARG A 250 -14.45 7.42 3.25
N TYR A 251 -13.22 6.93 3.04
CA TYR A 251 -12.33 7.56 2.05
C TYR A 251 -12.83 7.33 0.62
N ALA A 252 -13.35 6.15 0.31
CA ALA A 252 -13.96 5.86 -0.99
C ALA A 252 -15.16 6.78 -1.28
N GLU A 253 -16.00 7.08 -0.27
CA GLU A 253 -17.09 8.07 -0.43
C GLU A 253 -16.56 9.46 -0.78
N LYS A 254 -15.46 9.90 -0.15
CA LYS A 254 -14.82 11.19 -0.46
C LYS A 254 -14.20 11.21 -1.84
N LEU A 255 -13.55 10.12 -2.24
CA LEU A 255 -13.03 9.94 -3.61
C LEU A 255 -14.16 9.95 -4.65
N HIS A 256 -15.31 9.34 -4.34
CA HIS A 256 -16.49 9.38 -5.20
C HIS A 256 -17.02 10.80 -5.36
N ALA A 257 -17.14 11.53 -4.26
CA ALA A 257 -17.57 12.93 -4.29
C ALA A 257 -16.63 13.85 -5.09
N ALA A 258 -15.32 13.53 -5.10
CA ALA A 258 -14.30 14.22 -5.91
C ALA A 258 -14.25 13.76 -7.37
N GLY A 259 -15.06 12.77 -7.78
CA GLY A 259 -15.04 12.19 -9.13
C GLY A 259 -13.84 11.29 -9.43
N SER A 260 -13.13 10.83 -8.40
CA SER A 260 -11.88 10.06 -8.51
C SER A 260 -12.02 8.59 -8.11
N LEU A 261 -13.19 8.10 -7.68
CA LEU A 261 -13.39 6.69 -7.37
C LEU A 261 -13.74 5.91 -8.64
N ILE A 262 -12.88 4.95 -9.00
CA ILE A 262 -13.15 4.00 -10.09
C ILE A 262 -13.97 2.82 -9.58
N GLU A 263 -13.55 2.24 -8.45
CA GLU A 263 -14.25 1.13 -7.82
C GLU A 263 -14.00 1.08 -6.30
N TYR A 264 -15.05 0.78 -5.55
CA TYR A 264 -14.97 0.25 -4.19
C TYR A 264 -15.39 -1.22 -4.22
N HIS A 265 -14.53 -2.11 -3.72
CA HIS A 265 -14.78 -3.55 -3.68
C HIS A 265 -14.55 -4.11 -2.28
N GLU A 266 -15.61 -4.59 -1.64
CA GLU A 266 -15.52 -5.33 -0.38
C GLU A 266 -15.41 -6.83 -0.66
N VAL A 267 -14.34 -7.45 -0.16
CA VAL A 267 -14.09 -8.89 -0.29
C VAL A 267 -14.75 -9.61 0.88
N THR A 268 -15.78 -10.41 0.57
CA THR A 268 -16.59 -11.11 1.57
C THR A 268 -15.87 -12.31 2.18
N GLY A 269 -16.16 -12.61 3.45
CA GLY A 269 -15.67 -13.79 4.17
C GLY A 269 -14.20 -13.76 4.56
N VAL A 270 -13.50 -12.64 4.40
CA VAL A 270 -12.07 -12.53 4.68
C VAL A 270 -11.74 -11.42 5.67
N ASP A 271 -10.57 -11.52 6.28
CA ASP A 271 -9.99 -10.54 7.20
C ASP A 271 -8.70 -9.95 6.61
N HIS A 272 -8.10 -9.01 7.29
CA HIS A 272 -6.86 -8.33 6.94
C HIS A 272 -5.75 -9.31 6.50
N GLY A 273 -5.05 -9.00 5.41
CA GLY A 273 -3.93 -9.80 4.92
C GLY A 273 -4.31 -11.19 4.38
N TYR A 274 -5.57 -11.41 4.00
CA TYR A 274 -6.08 -12.69 3.52
C TYR A 274 -5.27 -13.28 2.35
N ASN A 275 -4.75 -12.44 1.49
CA ASN A 275 -3.97 -12.81 0.30
C ASN A 275 -2.54 -13.30 0.62
N ILE A 276 -2.06 -13.05 1.84
CA ILE A 276 -0.73 -13.50 2.30
C ILE A 276 -0.88 -14.58 3.39
N MET A 277 -1.71 -14.31 4.41
CA MET A 277 -1.74 -15.09 5.65
C MET A 277 -2.75 -16.22 5.64
N SER A 278 -3.89 -16.07 4.95
CA SER A 278 -4.95 -17.10 4.99
C SER A 278 -4.75 -18.23 4.00
N GLY A 279 -4.05 -17.98 2.88
CA GLY A 279 -3.91 -18.96 1.80
C GLY A 279 -5.18 -19.16 0.98
N ALA A 280 -6.13 -18.21 1.01
CA ALA A 280 -7.39 -18.24 0.26
C ALA A 280 -7.14 -17.99 -1.24
N LEU A 281 -6.71 -19.04 -1.97
CA LEU A 281 -6.23 -18.94 -3.35
C LEU A 281 -7.28 -18.34 -4.30
N ASP A 282 -8.51 -18.87 -4.30
CA ASP A 282 -9.54 -18.46 -5.27
C ASP A 282 -9.94 -17.01 -5.06
N VAL A 283 -10.14 -16.60 -3.81
CA VAL A 283 -10.44 -15.20 -3.44
C VAL A 283 -9.29 -14.28 -3.83
N THR A 284 -8.05 -14.68 -3.50
CA THR A 284 -6.84 -13.91 -3.83
C THR A 284 -6.70 -13.74 -5.34
N ARG A 285 -6.87 -14.82 -6.11
CA ARG A 285 -6.79 -14.80 -7.58
C ARG A 285 -7.87 -13.89 -8.18
N ALA A 286 -9.10 -13.95 -7.68
CA ALA A 286 -10.20 -13.12 -8.17
C ALA A 286 -9.92 -11.62 -7.93
N VAL A 287 -9.44 -11.27 -6.74
CA VAL A 287 -9.10 -9.88 -6.42
C VAL A 287 -7.88 -9.39 -7.22
N TYR A 288 -6.83 -10.21 -7.33
CA TYR A 288 -5.65 -9.86 -8.13
C TYR A 288 -6.01 -9.65 -9.60
N SER A 289 -6.85 -10.52 -10.18
CA SER A 289 -7.35 -10.37 -11.56
C SER A 289 -8.14 -9.08 -11.74
N ARG A 290 -9.00 -8.73 -10.77
CA ARG A 290 -9.77 -7.48 -10.79
C ARG A 290 -8.85 -6.26 -10.78
N ILE A 291 -7.90 -6.21 -9.86
CA ILE A 291 -6.95 -5.09 -9.76
C ILE A 291 -6.08 -4.99 -11.02
N ALA A 292 -5.53 -6.13 -11.49
CA ALA A 292 -4.73 -6.16 -12.72
C ALA A 292 -5.51 -5.63 -13.94
N GLY A 293 -6.80 -5.99 -14.05
CA GLY A 293 -7.68 -5.45 -15.10
C GLY A 293 -7.89 -3.93 -14.99
N HIS A 294 -7.95 -3.35 -13.80
CA HIS A 294 -8.01 -1.89 -13.65
C HIS A 294 -6.68 -1.23 -14.02
N VAL A 295 -5.55 -1.81 -13.60
CA VAL A 295 -4.22 -1.31 -13.96
C VAL A 295 -4.03 -1.33 -15.48
N ALA A 296 -4.33 -2.44 -16.14
CA ALA A 296 -4.23 -2.56 -17.60
C ALA A 296 -5.08 -1.49 -18.32
N ARG A 297 -6.33 -1.29 -17.90
CA ARG A 297 -7.20 -0.25 -18.47
C ARG A 297 -6.65 1.16 -18.25
N ALA A 298 -6.19 1.46 -17.05
CA ALA A 298 -5.66 2.80 -16.71
C ALA A 298 -4.37 3.13 -17.46
N THR A 299 -3.59 2.11 -17.80
CA THR A 299 -2.31 2.26 -18.52
C THR A 299 -2.44 2.03 -20.03
N GLY A 300 -3.62 1.67 -20.53
CA GLY A 300 -3.81 1.35 -21.94
C GLY A 300 -3.03 0.11 -22.39
N SER A 301 -2.76 -0.82 -21.45
CA SER A 301 -2.17 -2.11 -21.77
C SER A 301 -3.19 -3.03 -22.44
N PRO A 302 -2.76 -3.91 -23.38
CA PRO A 302 -3.65 -4.81 -24.11
C PRO A 302 -4.31 -5.88 -23.24
#